data_c1c573408a540a0f8931dcedfa09d1ae
#
_entry.id   c1c573408a540a0f8931dcedfa09d1ae
#
_cell.length_a   1.000
_cell.length_b   1.000
_cell.length_c   1.000
_cell.angle_alpha   90.00
_cell.angle_beta   90.00
_cell.angle_gamma   90.00
#
_symmetry.space_group_name_H-M   'P 1'
#
loop_
_entity.id
_entity.type
_entity.pdbx_description
1 polymer ?
#
loop_
_entity_poly.entity_id
_entity_poly.type
_entity_poly.pdbx_seq_one_letter_code
_entity_poly.pdbx_strand_id
1 'polypeptide(L)'
;MATVNHASTRGQRRGTIRTRPHERILASYPNCHVRVLFLPTQRALESRGGTCTVSSQRLVFTSNQASEELDTLSVPLETMSVGKYMLPIFCAPYWQATMTHFTDGTSDHGQVIVRFPSGGGMSFQQTIRTAQAQWDIERHHEDILRTYQGSNVSSVR
;
A
#
# COMPACT_ATOMS: atom_id res chain seq x y z
N MET A 1 2.98 -7.53 6.38
CA MET A 1 1.68 -7.25 7.04
C MET A 1 1.26 -5.81 6.84
N ALA A 2 -0.01 -5.59 6.56
CA ALA A 2 -0.56 -4.23 6.56
C ALA A 2 -0.67 -3.71 8.00
N THR A 3 -0.25 -2.48 8.22
CA THR A 3 -0.30 -1.82 9.53
C THR A 3 -1.15 -0.56 9.46
N VAL A 4 -1.96 -0.35 10.49
CA VAL A 4 -2.83 0.82 10.63
C VAL A 4 -2.42 1.59 11.87
N ASN A 5 -2.32 2.91 11.74
CA ASN A 5 -1.99 3.84 12.82
C ASN A 5 -0.71 3.52 13.58
N HIS A 6 0.31 3.04 12.86
CA HIS A 6 1.59 2.72 13.46
C HIS A 6 2.52 3.92 13.41
N ALA A 7 3.00 4.37 14.58
CA ALA A 7 3.81 5.59 14.71
C ALA A 7 5.11 5.57 13.89
N SER A 8 5.69 4.39 13.68
CA SER A 8 6.93 4.26 12.90
C SER A 8 6.76 4.48 11.39
N THR A 9 5.53 4.54 10.90
CA THR A 9 5.26 4.76 9.47
C THR A 9 5.49 6.20 9.05
N ARG A 10 5.21 7.14 9.94
CA ARG A 10 5.28 8.58 9.64
C ARG A 10 6.72 9.09 9.66
N GLY A 11 7.11 9.85 8.65
CA GLY A 11 8.38 10.57 8.60
C GLY A 11 8.38 11.83 9.47
N GLN A 12 9.53 12.51 9.54
CA GLN A 12 9.69 13.72 10.34
C GLN A 12 8.91 14.92 9.78
N ARG A 13 8.74 14.98 8.47
CA ARG A 13 7.98 16.05 7.82
C ARG A 13 6.56 15.57 7.53
N ARG A 14 5.61 16.52 7.58
CA ARG A 14 4.21 16.25 7.23
C ARG A 14 4.11 15.67 5.80
N GLY A 15 3.36 14.61 5.62
CA GLY A 15 3.20 13.94 4.33
C GLY A 15 4.37 13.06 3.90
N THR A 16 5.39 12.90 4.73
CA THR A 16 6.50 12.00 4.44
C THR A 16 6.39 10.70 5.23
N ILE A 17 7.06 9.67 4.73
CA ILE A 17 7.11 8.36 5.37
C ILE A 17 8.53 8.08 5.86
N ARG A 18 8.63 7.21 6.85
CA ARG A 18 9.91 6.67 7.28
C ARG A 18 10.28 5.51 6.35
N THR A 19 11.30 5.72 5.51
CA THR A 19 11.75 4.71 4.56
C THR A 19 12.45 3.55 5.25
N ARG A 20 12.30 2.36 4.68
CA ARG A 20 13.00 1.13 5.10
C ARG A 20 14.28 0.95 4.27
N PRO A 21 15.19 0.05 4.68
CA PRO A 21 16.35 -0.30 3.87
C PRO A 21 15.93 -0.75 2.46
N HIS A 22 16.63 -0.23 1.46
CA HIS A 22 16.41 -0.52 0.04
C HIS A 22 15.05 -0.07 -0.51
N GLU A 23 14.25 0.68 0.27
CA GLU A 23 12.99 1.24 -0.18
C GLU A 23 13.23 2.54 -0.96
N ARG A 24 12.63 2.62 -2.15
CA ARG A 24 12.66 3.81 -3.00
C ARG A 24 11.25 4.38 -3.11
N ILE A 25 11.10 5.68 -2.90
CA ILE A 25 9.83 6.37 -3.13
C ILE A 25 9.67 6.60 -4.62
N LEU A 26 8.57 6.10 -5.19
CA LEU A 26 8.28 6.23 -6.61
C LEU A 26 7.44 7.48 -6.90
N ALA A 27 6.43 7.75 -6.09
CA ALA A 27 5.58 8.92 -6.23
C ALA A 27 4.81 9.21 -4.94
N SER A 28 4.40 10.46 -4.76
CA SER A 28 3.54 10.90 -3.67
C SER A 28 2.36 11.68 -4.23
N TYR A 29 1.17 11.42 -3.68
CA TYR A 29 -0.10 12.00 -4.12
C TYR A 29 -0.75 12.70 -2.93
N PRO A 30 -0.70 14.05 -2.86
CA PRO A 30 -1.35 14.81 -1.80
C PRO A 30 -2.87 14.87 -2.02
N ASN A 31 -3.57 15.31 -0.99
CA ASN A 31 -5.02 15.53 -1.02
C ASN A 31 -5.83 14.28 -1.36
N CYS A 32 -5.44 13.13 -0.80
CA CYS A 32 -6.17 11.88 -0.94
C CYS A 32 -7.15 11.69 0.22
N HIS A 33 -8.31 11.13 -0.08
CA HIS A 33 -9.23 10.59 0.92
C HIS A 33 -9.07 9.07 0.95
N VAL A 34 -8.80 8.50 2.09
CA VAL A 34 -8.59 7.05 2.23
C VAL A 34 -9.58 6.47 3.22
N ARG A 35 -10.19 5.36 2.82
CA ARG A 35 -11.07 4.56 3.66
C ARG A 35 -10.55 3.13 3.67
N VAL A 36 -10.46 2.56 4.85
CA VAL A 36 -10.10 1.15 5.06
C VAL A 36 -11.31 0.43 5.64
N LEU A 37 -11.76 -0.62 4.99
CA LEU A 37 -12.85 -1.47 5.44
C LEU A 37 -12.28 -2.81 5.89
N PHE A 38 -12.51 -3.18 7.15
CA PHE A 38 -12.11 -4.46 7.72
C PHE A 38 -13.22 -5.48 7.56
N LEU A 39 -12.90 -6.67 7.09
CA LEU A 39 -13.85 -7.76 6.90
C LEU A 39 -13.48 -8.95 7.80
N PRO A 40 -14.43 -9.71 8.34
CA PRO A 40 -15.88 -9.64 8.11
C PRO A 40 -16.64 -8.65 9.00
N THR A 41 -15.99 -7.96 9.95
CA THR A 41 -16.62 -7.08 10.94
C THR A 41 -17.28 -5.85 10.32
N GLN A 42 -16.97 -5.48 9.09
CA GLN A 42 -17.42 -4.28 8.39
C GLN A 42 -17.03 -2.97 9.09
N ARG A 43 -16.08 -3.02 10.00
CA ARG A 43 -15.52 -1.83 10.63
C ARG A 43 -14.76 -1.01 9.58
N ALA A 44 -14.96 0.30 9.60
CA ALA A 44 -14.29 1.21 8.67
C ALA A 44 -13.51 2.29 9.42
N LEU A 45 -12.35 2.63 8.90
CA LEU A 45 -11.59 3.82 9.30
C LEU A 45 -11.41 4.72 8.10
N GLU A 46 -11.52 6.02 8.30
CA GLU A 46 -11.51 6.98 7.20
C GLU A 46 -10.67 8.21 7.56
N SER A 47 -9.94 8.72 6.58
CA SER A 47 -9.31 10.03 6.65
C SER A 47 -9.71 10.83 5.41
N ARG A 48 -10.11 12.08 5.63
CA ARG A 48 -10.56 12.98 4.56
C ARG A 48 -9.45 13.79 3.92
N GLY A 49 -8.25 13.70 4.41
CA GLY A 49 -7.14 14.42 3.82
C GLY A 49 -5.81 13.87 4.25
N GLY A 50 -4.98 13.55 3.28
CA GLY A 50 -3.65 13.05 3.54
C GLY A 50 -2.89 12.81 2.24
N THR A 51 -1.74 12.18 2.38
CA THR A 51 -0.83 11.89 1.27
C THR A 51 -0.67 10.39 1.12
N CYS A 52 -0.92 9.89 -0.10
CA CYS A 52 -0.58 8.53 -0.49
C CYS A 52 0.82 8.53 -1.12
N THR A 53 1.69 7.69 -0.62
CA THR A 53 3.04 7.50 -1.15
C THR A 53 3.19 6.07 -1.63
N VAL A 54 3.62 5.90 -2.87
CA VAL A 54 3.92 4.59 -3.45
C VAL A 54 5.44 4.42 -3.44
N SER A 55 5.90 3.35 -2.82
CA SER A 55 7.31 2.98 -2.82
C SER A 55 7.55 1.68 -3.55
N SER A 56 8.80 1.29 -3.68
CA SER A 56 9.19 0.00 -4.26
C SER A 56 8.74 -1.21 -3.44
N GLN A 57 8.26 -1.01 -2.20
CA GLN A 57 7.89 -2.09 -1.29
C GLN A 57 6.44 -2.04 -0.83
N ARG A 58 5.82 -0.87 -0.77
CA ARG A 58 4.52 -0.69 -0.12
C ARG A 58 3.78 0.56 -0.58
N LEU A 59 2.47 0.57 -0.32
CA LEU A 59 1.64 1.76 -0.35
C LEU A 59 1.54 2.31 1.07
N VAL A 60 1.79 3.59 1.25
CA VAL A 60 1.70 4.26 2.55
C VAL A 60 0.78 5.46 2.46
N PHE A 61 -0.12 5.58 3.43
CA PHE A 61 -0.94 6.77 3.62
C PHE A 61 -0.58 7.43 4.95
N THR A 62 -0.48 8.74 4.93
CA THR A 62 -0.33 9.56 6.15
C THR A 62 -1.35 10.69 6.11
N SER A 63 -2.14 10.84 7.19
CA SER A 63 -3.12 11.91 7.28
C SER A 63 -2.45 13.27 7.50
N ASN A 64 -3.15 14.34 7.10
CA ASN A 64 -2.70 15.71 7.36
C ASN A 64 -2.95 16.14 8.80
N GLN A 65 -3.89 15.47 9.49
CA GLN A 65 -4.30 15.79 10.85
C GLN A 65 -4.16 14.57 11.75
N ALA A 66 -3.47 14.71 12.87
CA ALA A 66 -3.24 13.63 13.82
C ALA A 66 -4.52 13.17 14.56
N SER A 67 -5.62 13.92 14.46
CA SER A 67 -6.90 13.60 15.09
C SER A 67 -7.82 12.74 14.23
N GLU A 68 -7.43 12.40 13.02
CA GLU A 68 -8.21 11.53 12.14
C GLU A 68 -8.21 10.09 12.66
N GLU A 69 -9.33 9.37 12.45
CA GLU A 69 -9.44 7.95 12.81
C GLU A 69 -8.38 7.11 12.11
N LEU A 70 -8.12 7.39 10.84
CA LEU A 70 -7.05 6.80 10.07
C LEU A 70 -5.90 7.81 10.01
N ASP A 71 -4.91 7.60 10.84
CA ASP A 71 -3.72 8.45 10.87
C ASP A 71 -2.65 7.97 9.86
N THR A 72 -2.34 6.68 9.90
CA THR A 72 -1.38 6.08 8.97
C THR A 72 -1.86 4.71 8.50
N LEU A 73 -1.49 4.36 7.28
CA LEU A 73 -1.73 3.03 6.70
C LEU A 73 -0.48 2.62 5.94
N SER A 74 0.00 1.42 6.18
CA SER A 74 1.12 0.84 5.42
C SER A 74 0.72 -0.53 4.91
N VAL A 75 0.69 -0.70 3.59
CA VAL A 75 0.27 -1.94 2.94
C VAL A 75 1.40 -2.45 2.06
N PRO A 76 2.05 -3.56 2.44
CA PRO A 76 3.04 -4.19 1.57
C PRO A 76 2.43 -4.59 0.23
N LEU A 77 3.18 -4.42 -0.85
CA LEU A 77 2.69 -4.71 -2.20
C LEU A 77 2.27 -6.18 -2.36
N GLU A 78 2.94 -7.09 -1.67
CA GLU A 78 2.66 -8.53 -1.70
C GLU A 78 1.32 -8.91 -1.07
N THR A 79 0.80 -8.09 -0.14
CA THR A 79 -0.46 -8.36 0.56
C THR A 79 -1.66 -7.67 -0.07
N MET A 80 -1.45 -6.97 -1.17
CA MET A 80 -2.46 -6.18 -1.84
C MET A 80 -2.78 -6.77 -3.22
N SER A 81 -4.06 -6.88 -3.55
CA SER A 81 -4.49 -7.28 -4.88
C SER A 81 -4.16 -6.20 -5.92
N VAL A 82 -4.28 -6.56 -7.20
CA VAL A 82 -4.24 -5.57 -8.27
C VAL A 82 -5.49 -4.69 -8.14
N GLY A 83 -5.28 -3.42 -7.87
CA GLY A 83 -6.38 -2.48 -7.67
C GLY A 83 -7.03 -2.04 -8.98
N LYS A 84 -8.23 -1.50 -8.86
CA LYS A 84 -9.01 -0.96 -9.98
C LYS A 84 -9.32 0.51 -9.74
N TYR A 85 -9.11 1.33 -10.76
CA TYR A 85 -9.54 2.72 -10.77
C TYR A 85 -10.93 2.80 -11.39
N MET A 86 -11.88 3.26 -10.59
CA MET A 86 -13.29 3.31 -10.96
C MET A 86 -13.69 4.74 -11.33
N LEU A 87 -14.40 4.87 -12.44
CA LEU A 87 -14.91 6.15 -12.96
C LEU A 87 -16.45 6.11 -12.98
N PRO A 88 -17.11 6.17 -11.81
CA PRO A 88 -18.57 6.15 -11.79
C PRO A 88 -19.14 7.45 -12.36
N ILE A 89 -20.37 7.37 -12.92
CA ILE A 89 -21.00 8.52 -13.58
C ILE A 89 -21.40 9.59 -12.57
N PHE A 90 -21.86 9.19 -11.37
CA PHE A 90 -22.46 10.11 -10.40
C PHE A 90 -21.59 10.36 -9.17
N CYS A 91 -20.42 9.74 -9.06
CA CYS A 91 -19.55 9.86 -7.90
C CYS A 91 -18.14 10.24 -8.33
N ALA A 92 -17.36 10.77 -7.38
CA ALA A 92 -15.95 11.04 -7.63
C ALA A 92 -15.18 9.74 -7.96
N PRO A 93 -14.22 9.79 -8.87
CA PRO A 93 -13.37 8.65 -9.16
C PRO A 93 -12.63 8.13 -7.92
N TYR A 94 -12.47 6.82 -7.85
CA TYR A 94 -11.74 6.21 -6.76
C TYR A 94 -10.96 4.98 -7.22
N TRP A 95 -9.88 4.67 -6.51
CA TRP A 95 -9.10 3.44 -6.67
C TRP A 95 -9.41 2.51 -5.49
N GLN A 96 -9.50 1.21 -5.75
CA GLN A 96 -9.87 0.22 -4.76
C GLN A 96 -9.03 -1.03 -4.93
N ALA A 97 -8.57 -1.60 -3.81
CA ALA A 97 -7.87 -2.89 -3.77
C ALA A 97 -8.26 -3.66 -2.51
N THR A 98 -8.07 -4.97 -2.54
CA THR A 98 -8.18 -5.82 -1.36
C THR A 98 -6.82 -6.01 -0.70
N MET A 99 -6.82 -6.15 0.61
CA MET A 99 -5.63 -6.35 1.43
C MET A 99 -5.80 -7.59 2.29
N THR A 100 -4.69 -8.27 2.56
CA THR A 100 -4.63 -9.42 3.44
C THR A 100 -3.62 -9.17 4.56
N HIS A 101 -3.67 -9.99 5.61
CA HIS A 101 -2.68 -10.00 6.69
C HIS A 101 -2.57 -8.67 7.47
N PHE A 102 -3.64 -8.29 8.16
CA PHE A 102 -3.62 -7.17 9.09
C PHE A 102 -2.98 -7.52 10.44
N THR A 103 -2.38 -6.52 11.08
CA THR A 103 -1.73 -6.67 12.39
C THR A 103 -2.68 -6.58 13.58
N ASP A 104 -3.94 -6.19 13.37
CA ASP A 104 -4.89 -6.00 14.48
C ASP A 104 -5.40 -7.31 15.09
N GLY A 105 -5.11 -8.46 14.46
CA GLY A 105 -5.50 -9.78 14.95
C GLY A 105 -6.99 -10.11 14.87
N THR A 106 -7.82 -9.14 14.47
CA THR A 106 -9.28 -9.31 14.41
C THR A 106 -9.81 -9.45 12.98
N SER A 107 -9.00 -9.07 11.98
CA SER A 107 -9.41 -9.08 10.58
C SER A 107 -8.36 -9.76 9.72
N ASP A 108 -8.80 -10.71 8.90
CA ASP A 108 -7.91 -11.45 8.00
C ASP A 108 -7.72 -10.72 6.68
N HIS A 109 -8.68 -9.90 6.29
CA HIS A 109 -8.67 -9.18 5.02
C HIS A 109 -9.49 -7.90 5.10
N GLY A 110 -9.32 -7.04 4.11
CA GLY A 110 -10.04 -5.79 4.03
C GLY A 110 -9.93 -5.15 2.65
N GLN A 111 -10.49 -3.96 2.54
CA GLN A 111 -10.43 -3.16 1.33
C GLN A 111 -9.84 -1.78 1.66
N VAL A 112 -9.01 -1.28 0.75
CA VAL A 112 -8.58 0.11 0.76
C VAL A 112 -9.22 0.83 -0.43
N ILE A 113 -9.81 1.98 -0.16
CA ILE A 113 -10.44 2.85 -1.16
C ILE A 113 -9.77 4.21 -1.06
N VAL A 114 -9.25 4.68 -2.19
CA VAL A 114 -8.57 5.99 -2.27
C VAL A 114 -9.32 6.88 -3.25
N ARG A 115 -9.75 8.05 -2.80
CA ARG A 115 -10.36 9.07 -3.64
C ARG A 115 -9.37 10.21 -3.88
N PHE A 116 -9.46 10.77 -5.09
CA PHE A 116 -8.55 11.81 -5.56
C PHE A 116 -9.33 13.08 -5.90
N PRO A 117 -9.75 13.89 -4.90
CA PRO A 117 -10.56 15.08 -5.17
C PRO A 117 -9.83 16.11 -6.04
N SER A 118 -8.51 16.15 -5.95
CA SER A 118 -7.67 17.08 -6.74
C SER A 118 -7.10 16.44 -8.01
N GLY A 119 -7.56 15.23 -8.38
CA GLY A 119 -7.03 14.48 -9.53
C GLY A 119 -5.83 13.62 -9.19
N GLY A 120 -5.24 13.02 -10.21
CA GLY A 120 -4.04 12.17 -10.08
C GLY A 120 -4.32 10.68 -9.95
N GLY A 121 -5.58 10.24 -9.97
CA GLY A 121 -5.93 8.83 -9.78
C GLY A 121 -5.41 7.90 -10.87
N MET A 122 -5.39 8.35 -12.11
CA MET A 122 -4.83 7.54 -13.22
C MET A 122 -3.32 7.36 -13.06
N SER A 123 -2.61 8.44 -12.71
CA SER A 123 -1.17 8.37 -12.42
C SER A 123 -0.89 7.44 -11.24
N PHE A 124 -1.68 7.54 -10.18
CA PHE A 124 -1.60 6.66 -9.03
C PHE A 124 -1.75 5.18 -9.43
N GLN A 125 -2.79 4.87 -10.22
CA GLN A 125 -3.02 3.51 -10.70
C GLN A 125 -1.84 2.97 -11.49
N GLN A 126 -1.30 3.75 -12.40
CA GLN A 126 -0.14 3.35 -13.19
C GLN A 126 1.10 3.11 -12.32
N THR A 127 1.35 4.00 -11.37
CA THR A 127 2.50 3.91 -10.48
C THR A 127 2.40 2.66 -9.59
N ILE A 128 1.22 2.39 -9.00
CA ILE A 128 1.07 1.23 -8.12
C ILE A 128 1.12 -0.09 -8.89
N ARG A 129 0.59 -0.14 -10.10
CA ARG A 129 0.70 -1.31 -10.96
C ARG A 129 2.15 -1.60 -11.35
N THR A 130 2.90 -0.56 -11.70
CA THR A 130 4.32 -0.68 -12.02
C THR A 130 5.11 -1.17 -10.81
N ALA A 131 4.83 -0.62 -9.62
CA ALA A 131 5.46 -1.05 -8.38
C ALA A 131 5.18 -2.53 -8.07
N GLN A 132 3.93 -2.96 -8.21
CA GLN A 132 3.55 -4.36 -7.99
C GLN A 132 4.22 -5.30 -9.00
N ALA A 133 4.24 -4.94 -10.28
CA ALA A 133 4.90 -5.74 -11.31
C ALA A 133 6.41 -5.86 -11.06
N GLN A 134 7.06 -4.77 -10.68
CA GLN A 134 8.48 -4.76 -10.36
C GLN A 134 8.80 -5.61 -9.12
N TRP A 135 7.96 -5.51 -8.10
CA TRP A 135 8.07 -6.34 -6.90
C TRP A 135 7.99 -7.84 -7.22
N ASP A 136 7.03 -8.23 -8.05
CA ASP A 136 6.87 -9.63 -8.47
C ASP A 136 8.07 -10.14 -9.26
N ILE A 137 8.62 -9.32 -10.15
CA ILE A 137 9.81 -9.67 -10.92
C ILE A 137 11.03 -9.86 -10.01
N GLU A 138 11.28 -8.94 -9.10
CA GLU A 138 12.41 -9.00 -8.18
C GLU A 138 12.32 -10.21 -7.27
N ARG A 139 11.13 -10.47 -6.73
CA ARG A 139 10.88 -11.64 -5.88
C ARG A 139 11.09 -12.95 -6.63
N HIS A 140 10.57 -13.05 -7.84
CA HIS A 140 10.74 -14.24 -8.67
C HIS A 140 12.22 -14.49 -9.00
N HIS A 141 12.96 -13.43 -9.28
CA HIS A 141 14.40 -13.51 -9.52
C HIS A 141 15.16 -14.00 -8.29
N GLU A 142 14.83 -13.51 -7.10
CA GLU A 142 15.43 -13.99 -5.85
C GLU A 142 15.14 -15.47 -5.62
N ASP A 143 13.91 -15.91 -5.86
CA ASP A 143 13.51 -17.32 -5.70
C ASP A 143 14.30 -18.23 -6.66
N ILE A 144 14.49 -17.81 -7.89
CA ILE A 144 15.32 -18.55 -8.87
C ILE A 144 16.76 -18.66 -8.39
N LEU A 145 17.34 -17.57 -7.90
CA LEU A 145 18.71 -17.56 -7.40
C LEU A 145 18.88 -18.48 -6.19
N ARG A 146 17.94 -18.48 -5.26
CA ARG A 146 17.95 -19.37 -4.10
C ARG A 146 17.87 -20.83 -4.51
N THR A 147 17.01 -21.17 -5.45
CA THR A 147 16.86 -22.52 -5.98
C THR A 147 18.16 -22.97 -6.66
N TYR A 148 18.76 -22.10 -7.45
CA TYR A 148 20.04 -22.39 -8.13
C TYR A 148 21.18 -22.63 -7.12
N GLN A 149 21.31 -21.79 -6.11
CA GLN A 149 22.31 -21.95 -5.05
C GLN A 149 22.12 -23.23 -4.26
N GLY A 150 20.86 -23.57 -3.93
CA GLY A 150 20.51 -24.83 -3.27
C GLY A 150 20.90 -26.05 -4.10
N SER A 151 20.69 -26.02 -5.41
CA SER A 151 21.06 -27.10 -6.32
C SER A 151 22.59 -27.28 -6.40
N ASN A 152 23.35 -26.19 -6.43
CA ASN A 152 24.80 -26.23 -6.44
C ASN A 152 25.38 -26.80 -5.14
N VAL A 153 24.80 -26.47 -4.01
CA VAL A 153 25.23 -27.02 -2.71
C VAL A 153 24.97 -28.51 -2.63
N SER A 154 23.86 -29.00 -3.19
CA SER A 154 23.55 -30.44 -3.20
C SER A 154 24.38 -31.22 -4.23
N SER A 155 24.95 -30.59 -5.26
CA SER A 155 25.77 -31.25 -6.26
C SER A 155 27.25 -31.42 -5.85
N VAL A 156 27.69 -30.80 -4.77
CA VAL A 156 29.07 -30.89 -4.24
C VAL A 156 29.25 -32.11 -3.30
N ARG A 157 28.19 -32.82 -3.04
CA ARG A 157 28.25 -34.10 -2.32
C ARG A 157 28.47 -35.21 -3.35
#